data_52ac7bfead1591a3488f87a340eaafc6
#
_entry.id   52ac7bfead1591a3488f87a340eaafc6
#
_cell.length_a   1.000
_cell.length_b   1.000
_cell.length_c   1.000
_cell.angle_alpha   90.00
_cell.angle_beta   90.00
_cell.angle_gamma   90.00
#
_symmetry.space_group_name_H-M   'P 1'
#
loop_
_entity.id
_entity.type
_entity.pdbx_description
1 polymer ?
#
loop_
_entity_poly.entity_id
_entity_poly.type
_entity_poly.pdbx_seq_one_letter_code
_entity_poly.pdbx_strand_id
1 'polypeptide(L)'
;VRAIFQTREFEERFLKVGIPYRIIGGIKFYERAEIKDCVAYLRCINQPMDDLSFERIINVPKRSIGDTTMKNIVDFAKRNSCSLEIASKKLIELNKIKPKTKVGLSSLLNLLERWRYELKKKINHNKLLQIVLDESGYSEMLKNKKDLENENRLENIKELLNAMKEFDNLETFLEHVALATSLDQDWESEKVNLM
;
A
#
# COMPACT_ATOMS: atom_id res chain seq x y z
N VAL A 1 4.27 -10.37 23.90
CA VAL A 1 4.19 -10.98 22.55
C VAL A 1 5.60 -11.30 22.09
N ARG A 2 5.89 -12.54 21.69
CA ARG A 2 7.26 -12.98 21.32
C ARG A 2 7.72 -12.45 19.96
N ALA A 3 6.81 -12.12 19.07
CA ALA A 3 7.13 -11.60 17.74
C ALA A 3 6.15 -10.49 17.35
N ILE A 4 6.67 -9.45 16.70
CA ILE A 4 5.91 -8.23 16.36
C ILE A 4 4.72 -8.53 15.43
N PHE A 5 4.80 -9.53 14.54
CA PHE A 5 3.68 -9.89 13.65
C PHE A 5 2.48 -10.49 14.41
N GLN A 6 2.68 -11.04 15.62
CA GLN A 6 1.60 -11.60 16.44
C GLN A 6 0.72 -10.54 17.12
N THR A 7 1.06 -9.25 17.04
CA THR A 7 0.27 -8.19 17.68
C THR A 7 -1.06 -7.96 16.96
N ARG A 8 -1.17 -8.28 15.65
CA ARG A 8 -2.36 -8.02 14.85
C ARG A 8 -3.66 -8.54 15.47
N GLU A 9 -3.70 -9.78 15.91
CA GLU A 9 -4.92 -10.38 16.49
C GLU A 9 -5.41 -9.62 17.73
N PHE A 10 -4.48 -9.17 18.58
CA PHE A 10 -4.81 -8.34 19.75
C PHE A 10 -5.28 -6.95 19.31
N GLU A 11 -4.59 -6.33 18.36
CA GLU A 11 -4.96 -5.02 17.81
C GLU A 11 -6.36 -5.06 17.21
N GLU A 12 -6.68 -6.06 16.38
CA GLU A 12 -8.00 -6.28 15.80
C GLU A 12 -9.07 -6.46 16.89
N ARG A 13 -8.76 -7.20 17.95
CA ARG A 13 -9.70 -7.39 19.05
C ARG A 13 -9.96 -6.11 19.79
N PHE A 14 -8.94 -5.32 20.08
CA PHE A 14 -9.09 -4.02 20.74
C PHE A 14 -9.88 -3.03 19.87
N LEU A 15 -9.64 -3.01 18.56
CA LEU A 15 -10.41 -2.20 17.61
C LEU A 15 -11.90 -2.59 17.63
N LYS A 16 -12.22 -3.90 17.56
CA LYS A 16 -13.60 -4.41 17.56
C LYS A 16 -14.37 -4.08 18.84
N VAL A 17 -13.70 -4.02 20.00
CA VAL A 17 -14.34 -3.69 21.29
C VAL A 17 -14.18 -2.23 21.70
N GLY A 18 -13.56 -1.42 20.85
CA GLY A 18 -13.36 0.02 21.09
C GLY A 18 -12.39 0.33 22.23
N ILE A 19 -11.42 -0.54 22.53
CA ILE A 19 -10.42 -0.33 23.58
C ILE A 19 -9.19 0.38 22.99
N PRO A 20 -8.83 1.57 23.50
CA PRO A 20 -7.62 2.27 23.10
C PRO A 20 -6.37 1.50 23.53
N TYR A 21 -5.42 1.35 22.61
CA TYR A 21 -4.17 0.65 22.87
C TYR A 21 -2.97 1.35 22.27
N ARG A 22 -1.78 1.05 22.76
CA ARG A 22 -0.49 1.40 22.16
C ARG A 22 0.46 0.20 22.19
N ILE A 23 1.36 0.14 21.21
CA ILE A 23 2.41 -0.86 21.15
C ILE A 23 3.68 -0.25 21.74
N ILE A 24 4.24 -0.89 22.76
CA ILE A 24 5.50 -0.47 23.35
C ILE A 24 6.65 -1.16 22.60
N GLY A 25 7.56 -0.35 22.05
CA GLY A 25 8.72 -0.86 21.30
C GLY A 25 8.41 -1.29 19.86
N GLY A 26 7.24 -0.92 19.32
CA GLY A 26 6.85 -1.26 17.97
C GLY A 26 5.88 -0.26 17.36
N ILE A 27 5.45 -0.55 16.12
CA ILE A 27 4.50 0.22 15.33
C ILE A 27 3.24 -0.63 15.13
N LYS A 28 2.06 -0.02 15.19
CA LYS A 28 0.79 -0.69 14.93
C LYS A 28 0.78 -1.39 13.58
N PHE A 29 0.04 -2.49 13.47
CA PHE A 29 0.08 -3.35 12.29
C PHE A 29 -0.16 -2.60 10.99
N TYR A 30 -1.26 -1.82 10.90
CA TYR A 30 -1.61 -1.07 9.69
C TYR A 30 -0.71 0.16 9.43
N GLU A 31 0.14 0.52 10.38
CA GLU A 31 1.09 1.63 10.23
C GLU A 31 2.47 1.21 9.74
N ARG A 32 2.76 -0.11 9.70
CA ARG A 32 4.03 -0.64 9.21
C ARG A 32 4.23 -0.30 7.75
N ALA A 33 5.47 0.01 7.37
CA ALA A 33 5.79 0.51 6.03
C ALA A 33 5.34 -0.44 4.92
N GLU A 34 5.63 -1.74 5.06
CA GLU A 34 5.25 -2.78 4.09
C GLU A 34 3.74 -2.97 4.00
N ILE A 35 3.01 -2.80 5.10
CA ILE A 35 1.55 -2.88 5.12
C ILE A 35 0.95 -1.66 4.44
N LYS A 36 1.45 -0.45 4.73
CA LYS A 36 1.06 0.78 4.02
C LYS A 36 1.33 0.70 2.52
N ASP A 37 2.43 0.06 2.11
CA ASP A 37 2.74 -0.14 0.69
C ASP A 37 1.72 -1.07 0.02
N CYS A 38 1.41 -2.21 0.64
CA CYS A 38 0.38 -3.15 0.16
C CYS A 38 -1.00 -2.48 0.04
N VAL A 39 -1.41 -1.74 1.09
CA VAL A 39 -2.68 -1.00 1.10
C VAL A 39 -2.71 0.08 0.02
N ALA A 40 -1.59 0.79 -0.20
CA ALA A 40 -1.51 1.81 -1.24
C ALA A 40 -1.67 1.22 -2.65
N TYR A 41 -1.07 0.05 -2.92
CA TYR A 41 -1.31 -0.67 -4.18
C TYR A 41 -2.80 -1.01 -4.36
N LEU A 42 -3.44 -1.56 -3.33
CA LEU A 42 -4.85 -1.92 -3.37
C LEU A 42 -5.76 -0.69 -3.54
N ARG A 43 -5.44 0.42 -2.88
CA ARG A 43 -6.16 1.69 -3.04
C ARG A 43 -6.05 2.24 -4.46
N CYS A 44 -4.86 2.25 -5.06
CA CYS A 44 -4.67 2.66 -6.46
C CYS A 44 -5.47 1.80 -7.45
N ILE A 45 -5.65 0.50 -7.14
CA ILE A 45 -6.45 -0.39 -7.97
C ILE A 45 -7.95 -0.08 -7.80
N ASN A 46 -8.41 0.11 -6.56
CA ASN A 46 -9.81 0.39 -6.25
C ASN A 46 -10.22 1.80 -6.68
N GLN A 47 -9.34 2.79 -6.49
CA GLN A 47 -9.60 4.20 -6.74
C GLN A 47 -8.48 4.87 -7.53
N PRO A 48 -8.62 5.01 -8.87
CA PRO A 48 -7.59 5.57 -9.74
C PRO A 48 -7.20 7.03 -9.48
N MET A 49 -7.97 7.75 -8.66
CA MET A 49 -7.72 9.16 -8.31
C MET A 49 -7.09 9.33 -6.92
N ASP A 50 -6.67 8.24 -6.26
CA ASP A 50 -5.96 8.30 -4.98
C ASP A 50 -4.48 8.68 -5.21
N ASP A 51 -4.23 9.96 -5.30
CA ASP A 51 -2.90 10.52 -5.56
C ASP A 51 -1.90 10.20 -4.45
N LEU A 52 -2.33 10.15 -3.18
CA LEU A 52 -1.46 9.82 -2.05
C LEU A 52 -0.95 8.37 -2.15
N SER A 53 -1.84 7.46 -2.46
CA SER A 53 -1.48 6.05 -2.66
C SER A 53 -0.60 5.87 -3.90
N PHE A 54 -0.89 6.59 -4.99
CA PHE A 54 -0.08 6.56 -6.21
C PHE A 54 1.33 7.10 -5.98
N GLU A 55 1.47 8.24 -5.29
CA GLU A 55 2.77 8.82 -4.93
C GLU A 55 3.60 7.83 -4.10
N ARG A 56 2.95 7.10 -3.19
CA ARG A 56 3.62 6.09 -2.37
C ARG A 56 4.19 4.95 -3.18
N ILE A 57 3.43 4.39 -4.13
CA ILE A 57 3.84 3.18 -4.87
C ILE A 57 4.66 3.45 -6.13
N ILE A 58 4.65 4.66 -6.66
CA ILE A 58 5.20 4.97 -7.98
C ILE A 58 6.68 4.56 -8.12
N ASN A 59 7.46 4.63 -7.04
CA ASN A 59 8.88 4.26 -7.01
C ASN A 59 9.23 3.19 -5.96
N VAL A 60 8.25 2.40 -5.55
CA VAL A 60 8.39 1.27 -4.62
C VAL A 60 7.74 0.03 -5.27
N PRO A 61 8.56 -0.93 -5.75
CA PRO A 61 10.02 -0.97 -5.90
C PRO A 61 10.61 0.15 -6.77
N LYS A 62 11.92 0.34 -6.70
CA LYS A 62 12.59 1.42 -7.45
C LYS A 62 12.40 1.28 -8.97
N ARG A 63 11.88 2.35 -9.62
CA ARG A 63 11.60 2.44 -11.06
C ARG A 63 12.34 3.59 -11.74
N SER A 64 13.45 4.05 -11.16
CA SER A 64 14.20 5.21 -11.65
C SER A 64 13.38 6.51 -11.70
N ILE A 65 12.39 6.64 -10.84
CA ILE A 65 11.57 7.83 -10.68
C ILE A 65 12.14 8.61 -9.50
N GLY A 66 12.90 9.66 -9.80
CA GLY A 66 13.47 10.55 -8.79
C GLY A 66 12.60 11.78 -8.55
N ASP A 67 13.02 12.61 -7.57
CA ASP A 67 12.28 13.79 -7.11
C ASP A 67 11.93 14.77 -8.23
N THR A 68 12.85 14.99 -9.18
CA THR A 68 12.61 15.87 -10.34
C THR A 68 11.47 15.34 -11.21
N THR A 69 11.41 14.05 -11.46
CA THR A 69 10.31 13.46 -12.26
C THR A 69 9.00 13.55 -11.49
N MET A 70 9.03 13.24 -10.18
CA MET A 70 7.86 13.33 -9.33
C MET A 70 7.32 14.75 -9.28
N LYS A 71 8.20 15.75 -9.09
CA LYS A 71 7.81 17.16 -9.13
C LYS A 71 7.15 17.54 -10.46
N ASN A 72 7.71 17.10 -11.59
CA ASN A 72 7.12 17.37 -12.91
C ASN A 72 5.71 16.76 -13.06
N ILE A 73 5.50 15.55 -12.53
CA ILE A 73 4.18 14.89 -12.54
C ILE A 73 3.19 15.70 -11.69
N VAL A 74 3.57 16.09 -10.46
CA VAL A 74 2.74 16.89 -9.56
C VAL A 74 2.39 18.25 -10.16
N ASP A 75 3.38 18.96 -10.71
CA ASP A 75 3.17 20.26 -11.34
C ASP A 75 2.25 20.17 -12.56
N PHE A 76 2.39 19.10 -13.35
CA PHE A 76 1.51 18.85 -14.49
C PHE A 76 0.08 18.53 -14.04
N ALA A 77 -0.08 17.68 -13.03
CA ALA A 77 -1.37 17.32 -12.46
C ALA A 77 -2.11 18.56 -11.94
N LYS A 78 -1.44 19.40 -11.17
CA LYS A 78 -2.00 20.66 -10.64
C LYS A 78 -2.45 21.61 -11.75
N ARG A 79 -1.61 21.83 -12.78
CA ARG A 79 -1.94 22.75 -13.91
C ARG A 79 -3.11 22.27 -14.74
N ASN A 80 -3.33 20.97 -14.83
CA ASN A 80 -4.38 20.37 -15.66
C ASN A 80 -5.56 19.81 -14.87
N SER A 81 -5.59 20.04 -13.53
CA SER A 81 -6.64 19.55 -12.63
C SER A 81 -6.95 18.06 -12.84
N CYS A 82 -5.92 17.23 -12.91
CA CYS A 82 -6.04 15.79 -13.08
C CYS A 82 -5.21 15.02 -12.06
N SER A 83 -5.49 13.71 -11.89
CA SER A 83 -4.74 12.86 -10.98
C SER A 83 -3.29 12.66 -11.42
N LEU A 84 -2.42 12.26 -10.47
CA LEU A 84 -1.02 11.94 -10.76
C LEU A 84 -0.87 10.80 -11.77
N GLU A 85 -1.78 9.83 -11.74
CA GLU A 85 -1.80 8.74 -12.73
C GLU A 85 -2.08 9.26 -14.14
N ILE A 86 -3.10 10.10 -14.30
CA ILE A 86 -3.43 10.72 -15.59
C ILE A 86 -2.30 11.64 -16.06
N ALA A 87 -1.73 12.43 -15.17
CA ALA A 87 -0.58 13.28 -15.46
C ALA A 87 0.61 12.46 -15.95
N SER A 88 0.88 11.31 -15.31
CA SER A 88 1.94 10.39 -15.70
C SER A 88 1.74 9.84 -17.12
N LYS A 89 0.53 9.40 -17.47
CA LYS A 89 0.19 8.93 -18.81
C LYS A 89 0.42 10.03 -19.86
N LYS A 90 -0.11 11.22 -19.62
CA LYS A 90 0.03 12.36 -20.55
C LYS A 90 1.49 12.79 -20.72
N LEU A 91 2.30 12.82 -19.67
CA LEU A 91 3.72 13.16 -19.76
C LEU A 91 4.52 12.13 -20.55
N ILE A 92 4.15 10.84 -20.47
CA ILE A 92 4.73 9.77 -21.29
C ILE A 92 4.37 9.98 -22.79
N GLU A 93 3.08 10.24 -23.11
CA GLU A 93 2.60 10.52 -24.46
C GLU A 93 3.29 11.74 -25.08
N LEU A 94 3.46 12.79 -24.31
CA LEU A 94 4.17 14.01 -24.71
C LEU A 94 5.69 13.88 -24.78
N ASN A 95 6.25 12.68 -24.52
CA ASN A 95 7.69 12.41 -24.45
C ASN A 95 8.46 13.36 -23.50
N LYS A 96 7.82 13.80 -22.41
CA LYS A 96 8.43 14.67 -21.37
C LYS A 96 9.07 13.89 -20.22
N ILE A 97 9.11 12.56 -20.31
CA ILE A 97 9.74 11.66 -19.34
C ILE A 97 11.01 11.06 -19.97
N LYS A 98 12.11 11.01 -19.20
CA LYS A 98 13.38 10.41 -19.65
C LYS A 98 13.18 8.92 -20.02
N PRO A 99 13.84 8.39 -21.06
CA PRO A 99 13.62 7.02 -21.56
C PRO A 99 13.70 5.94 -20.47
N LYS A 100 14.70 6.00 -19.59
CA LYS A 100 14.87 5.03 -18.50
C LYS A 100 13.69 5.04 -17.52
N THR A 101 13.22 6.22 -17.15
CA THR A 101 12.07 6.40 -16.25
C THR A 101 10.75 6.03 -16.94
N LYS A 102 10.64 6.33 -18.23
CA LYS A 102 9.46 6.01 -19.05
C LYS A 102 9.13 4.52 -19.02
N VAL A 103 10.15 3.65 -19.15
CA VAL A 103 9.95 2.19 -19.11
C VAL A 103 9.33 1.75 -17.79
N GLY A 104 9.92 2.14 -16.65
CA GLY A 104 9.41 1.74 -15.33
C GLY A 104 8.03 2.30 -15.02
N LEU A 105 7.78 3.57 -15.40
CA LEU A 105 6.50 4.21 -15.19
C LEU A 105 5.40 3.60 -16.07
N SER A 106 5.67 3.36 -17.35
CA SER A 106 4.72 2.71 -18.26
C SER A 106 4.39 1.29 -17.81
N SER A 107 5.38 0.53 -17.32
CA SER A 107 5.16 -0.80 -16.76
C SER A 107 4.19 -0.75 -15.58
N LEU A 108 4.40 0.16 -14.62
CA LEU A 108 3.48 0.31 -13.48
C LEU A 108 2.04 0.66 -13.92
N LEU A 109 1.90 1.62 -14.84
CA LEU A 109 0.59 2.05 -15.33
C LEU A 109 -0.17 0.90 -16.01
N ASN A 110 0.51 0.10 -16.84
CA ASN A 110 -0.06 -1.07 -17.50
C ASN A 110 -0.46 -2.16 -16.47
N LEU A 111 0.36 -2.37 -15.44
CA LEU A 111 0.03 -3.29 -14.35
C LEU A 111 -1.22 -2.85 -13.58
N LEU A 112 -1.33 -1.55 -13.23
CA LEU A 112 -2.52 -1.02 -12.57
C LEU A 112 -3.79 -1.24 -13.39
N GLU A 113 -3.75 -1.00 -14.71
CA GLU A 113 -4.90 -1.26 -15.59
C GLU A 113 -5.27 -2.75 -15.63
N ARG A 114 -4.28 -3.63 -15.71
CA ARG A 114 -4.50 -5.07 -15.68
C ARG A 114 -5.10 -5.54 -14.36
N TRP A 115 -4.57 -5.09 -13.22
CA TRP A 115 -5.09 -5.47 -11.90
C TRP A 115 -6.51 -4.96 -11.67
N ARG A 116 -6.86 -3.77 -12.17
CA ARG A 116 -8.25 -3.27 -12.19
C ARG A 116 -9.17 -4.16 -13.01
N TYR A 117 -8.69 -4.66 -14.14
CA TYR A 117 -9.46 -5.61 -14.95
C TYR A 117 -9.69 -6.94 -14.20
N GLU A 118 -8.68 -7.46 -13.51
CA GLU A 118 -8.83 -8.65 -12.67
C GLU A 118 -9.81 -8.41 -11.50
N LEU A 119 -9.74 -7.25 -10.85
CA LEU A 119 -10.71 -6.89 -9.80
C LEU A 119 -12.15 -6.88 -10.34
N LYS A 120 -12.38 -6.33 -11.55
CA LYS A 120 -13.71 -6.34 -12.20
C LYS A 120 -14.21 -7.75 -12.51
N LYS A 121 -13.33 -8.72 -12.72
CA LYS A 121 -13.67 -10.14 -12.86
C LYS A 121 -13.99 -10.83 -11.54
N LYS A 122 -14.06 -10.07 -10.43
CA LYS A 122 -14.34 -10.59 -9.08
C LYS A 122 -13.31 -11.61 -8.58
N ILE A 123 -12.03 -11.44 -8.95
CA ILE A 123 -10.96 -12.22 -8.32
C ILE A 123 -10.98 -11.99 -6.81
N ASN A 124 -10.67 -13.01 -6.04
CA ASN A 124 -10.54 -12.85 -4.60
C ASN A 124 -9.46 -11.81 -4.27
N HIS A 125 -9.77 -10.84 -3.42
CA HIS A 125 -8.92 -9.68 -3.15
C HIS A 125 -7.57 -10.05 -2.50
N ASN A 126 -7.49 -11.14 -1.72
CA ASN A 126 -6.21 -11.61 -1.19
C ASN A 126 -5.34 -12.23 -2.29
N LYS A 127 -5.92 -12.94 -3.27
CA LYS A 127 -5.20 -13.42 -4.46
C LYS A 127 -4.74 -12.26 -5.33
N LEU A 128 -5.58 -11.22 -5.46
CA LEU A 128 -5.20 -10.01 -6.18
C LEU A 128 -3.95 -9.39 -5.57
N LEU A 129 -3.89 -9.24 -4.23
CA LEU A 129 -2.69 -8.70 -3.57
C LEU A 129 -1.45 -9.58 -3.82
N GLN A 130 -1.57 -10.91 -3.80
CA GLN A 130 -0.44 -11.80 -4.13
C GLN A 130 0.09 -11.53 -5.55
N ILE A 131 -0.80 -11.45 -6.53
CA ILE A 131 -0.45 -11.13 -7.92
C ILE A 131 0.25 -9.76 -7.99
N VAL A 132 -0.30 -8.74 -7.33
CA VAL A 132 0.26 -7.38 -7.29
C VAL A 132 1.68 -7.38 -6.72
N LEU A 133 1.92 -8.07 -5.61
CA LEU A 133 3.23 -8.13 -4.96
C LEU A 133 4.29 -8.82 -5.81
N ASP A 134 3.90 -9.89 -6.52
CA ASP A 134 4.82 -10.63 -7.39
C ASP A 134 5.10 -9.85 -8.67
N GLU A 135 4.07 -9.38 -9.36
CA GLU A 135 4.22 -8.70 -10.65
C GLU A 135 4.82 -7.29 -10.55
N SER A 136 4.60 -6.59 -9.43
CA SER A 136 5.27 -5.31 -9.16
C SER A 136 6.77 -5.46 -8.88
N GLY A 137 7.23 -6.67 -8.54
CA GLY A 137 8.57 -6.97 -8.04
C GLY A 137 8.75 -6.65 -6.55
N TYR A 138 7.66 -6.39 -5.81
CA TYR A 138 7.73 -6.05 -4.39
C TYR A 138 8.22 -7.24 -3.54
N SER A 139 7.67 -8.43 -3.80
CA SER A 139 8.12 -9.67 -3.14
C SER A 139 9.60 -9.94 -3.39
N GLU A 140 10.06 -9.73 -4.62
CA GLU A 140 11.46 -9.91 -4.99
C GLU A 140 12.37 -8.87 -4.30
N MET A 141 11.94 -7.62 -4.25
CA MET A 141 12.68 -6.54 -3.57
C MET A 141 12.97 -6.90 -2.10
N LEU A 142 11.99 -7.46 -1.38
CA LEU A 142 12.18 -7.87 0.01
C LEU A 142 13.07 -9.11 0.14
N LYS A 143 12.92 -10.09 -0.75
CA LYS A 143 13.72 -11.33 -0.73
C LYS A 143 15.20 -11.11 -1.09
N ASN A 144 15.50 -10.09 -1.90
CA ASN A 144 16.87 -9.79 -2.34
C ASN A 144 17.77 -9.24 -1.22
N LYS A 145 17.20 -8.72 -0.16
CA LYS A 145 17.91 -8.32 1.06
C LYS A 145 17.66 -9.37 2.13
N LYS A 146 18.59 -10.29 2.30
CA LYS A 146 18.55 -11.33 3.33
C LYS A 146 18.98 -10.75 4.68
N ASP A 147 18.11 -9.96 5.29
CA ASP A 147 18.24 -9.47 6.66
C ASP A 147 16.97 -9.79 7.46
N LEU A 148 17.13 -9.83 8.78
CA LEU A 148 16.04 -10.17 9.72
C LEU A 148 14.85 -9.20 9.58
N GLU A 149 15.11 -7.95 9.20
CA GLU A 149 14.06 -6.93 9.00
C GLU A 149 13.16 -7.29 7.82
N ASN A 150 13.74 -7.70 6.69
CA ASN A 150 12.94 -8.09 5.52
C ASN A 150 12.23 -9.44 5.71
N GLU A 151 12.79 -10.37 6.48
CA GLU A 151 12.08 -11.58 6.89
C GLU A 151 10.83 -11.24 7.70
N ASN A 152 10.94 -10.34 8.68
CA ASN A 152 9.80 -9.85 9.46
C ASN A 152 8.75 -9.14 8.59
N ARG A 153 9.18 -8.35 7.60
CA ARG A 153 8.27 -7.70 6.64
C ARG A 153 7.50 -8.72 5.80
N LEU A 154 8.14 -9.77 5.36
CA LEU A 154 7.48 -10.86 4.61
C LEU A 154 6.46 -11.60 5.50
N GLU A 155 6.75 -11.83 6.77
CA GLU A 155 5.77 -12.41 7.72
C GLU A 155 4.59 -11.45 7.96
N ASN A 156 4.83 -10.14 8.10
CA ASN A 156 3.76 -9.15 8.19
C ASN A 156 2.84 -9.16 6.95
N ILE A 157 3.40 -9.33 5.76
CA ILE A 157 2.61 -9.43 4.52
C ILE A 157 1.78 -10.72 4.49
N LYS A 158 2.33 -11.86 4.95
CA LYS A 158 1.55 -13.10 5.08
C LYS A 158 0.39 -12.92 6.05
N GLU A 159 0.63 -12.21 7.15
CA GLU A 159 -0.40 -11.92 8.13
C GLU A 159 -1.49 -11.00 7.55
N LEU A 160 -1.10 -10.00 6.73
CA LEU A 160 -2.06 -9.16 6.00
C LEU A 160 -2.94 -10.00 5.06
N LEU A 161 -2.33 -10.91 4.29
CA LEU A 161 -3.07 -11.81 3.39
C LEU A 161 -4.04 -12.71 4.14
N ASN A 162 -3.70 -13.13 5.36
CA ASN A 162 -4.61 -13.89 6.22
C ASN A 162 -5.75 -13.02 6.75
N ALA A 163 -5.44 -11.81 7.21
CA ALA A 163 -6.45 -10.84 7.65
C ALA A 163 -7.49 -10.55 6.56
N MET A 164 -7.04 -10.36 5.34
CA MET A 164 -7.92 -10.07 4.20
C MET A 164 -8.97 -11.15 3.95
N LYS A 165 -8.74 -12.41 4.37
CA LYS A 165 -9.72 -13.50 4.22
C LYS A 165 -10.97 -13.32 5.09
N GLU A 166 -10.89 -12.49 6.12
CA GLU A 166 -11.99 -12.19 7.03
C GLU A 166 -13.01 -11.20 6.42
N PHE A 167 -12.70 -10.60 5.27
CA PHE A 167 -13.51 -9.60 4.59
C PHE A 167 -14.10 -10.16 3.30
N ASP A 168 -15.34 -9.78 3.00
CA ASP A 168 -16.07 -10.27 1.83
C ASP A 168 -15.50 -9.76 0.51
N ASN A 169 -14.96 -8.54 0.52
CA ASN A 169 -14.42 -7.87 -0.67
C ASN A 169 -13.34 -6.84 -0.32
N LEU A 170 -12.70 -6.30 -1.36
CA LEU A 170 -11.64 -5.31 -1.22
C LEU A 170 -12.11 -4.02 -0.55
N GLU A 171 -13.32 -3.58 -0.85
CA GLU A 171 -13.87 -2.30 -0.36
C GLU A 171 -14.05 -2.33 1.16
N THR A 172 -14.70 -3.38 1.68
CA THR A 172 -14.87 -3.56 3.13
C THR A 172 -13.56 -3.69 3.88
N PHE A 173 -12.56 -4.35 3.27
CA PHE A 173 -11.21 -4.41 3.83
C PHE A 173 -10.56 -3.01 3.89
N LEU A 174 -10.62 -2.20 2.81
CA LEU A 174 -10.03 -0.87 2.78
C LEU A 174 -10.73 0.11 3.74
N GLU A 175 -12.04 0.00 3.92
CA GLU A 175 -12.80 0.74 4.92
C GLU A 175 -12.32 0.39 6.34
N HIS A 176 -12.17 -0.90 6.64
CA HIS A 176 -11.64 -1.34 7.92
C HIS A 176 -10.25 -0.77 8.21
N VAL A 177 -9.34 -0.83 7.22
CA VAL A 177 -7.99 -0.24 7.36
C VAL A 177 -8.06 1.26 7.61
N ALA A 178 -8.96 1.97 6.93
CA ALA A 178 -9.14 3.41 7.14
C ALA A 178 -9.62 3.72 8.56
N LEU A 179 -10.59 2.97 9.08
CA LEU A 179 -11.05 3.10 10.47
C LEU A 179 -9.94 2.78 11.48
N ALA A 180 -9.21 1.68 11.26
CA ALA A 180 -8.12 1.26 12.15
C ALA A 180 -7.01 2.31 12.26
N THR A 181 -6.76 3.08 11.19
CA THR A 181 -5.73 4.13 11.15
C THR A 181 -6.24 5.50 11.63
N SER A 182 -7.54 5.77 11.57
CA SER A 182 -8.13 7.04 12.01
C SER A 182 -8.37 7.14 13.52
N LEU A 183 -8.70 6.03 14.17
CA LEU A 183 -9.00 5.99 15.61
C LEU A 183 -7.85 6.42 16.53
N ASP A 184 -6.66 6.59 16.00
CA ASP A 184 -5.47 6.98 16.77
C ASP A 184 -5.35 8.48 17.05
N GLN A 185 -6.06 9.31 16.30
CA GLN A 185 -5.90 10.78 16.37
C GLN A 185 -6.71 11.43 17.49
N ASP A 186 -7.76 10.78 18.01
CA ASP A 186 -8.74 11.42 18.87
C ASP A 186 -8.78 10.92 20.33
N TRP A 187 -7.85 10.05 20.76
CA TRP A 187 -7.97 9.43 22.08
C TRP A 187 -6.98 9.94 23.12
N GLU A 188 -7.42 10.87 23.94
CA GLU A 188 -6.70 11.36 25.14
C GLU A 188 -6.80 10.42 26.36
N SER A 189 -7.54 9.30 26.28
CA SER A 189 -7.80 8.37 27.38
C SER A 189 -6.64 7.40 27.67
N GLU A 190 -6.68 6.74 28.84
CA GLU A 190 -5.74 5.66 29.22
C GLU A 190 -5.73 4.55 28.15
N LYS A 191 -4.53 4.22 27.66
CA LYS A 191 -4.33 3.21 26.59
C LYS A 191 -3.77 1.91 27.20
N VAL A 192 -4.30 0.77 26.72
CA VAL A 192 -3.73 -0.54 27.05
C VAL A 192 -2.37 -0.68 26.37
N ASN A 193 -1.37 -1.14 27.11
CA ASN A 193 -0.02 -1.36 26.62
C ASN A 193 0.14 -2.79 26.11
N LEU A 194 0.43 -2.96 24.82
CA LEU A 194 0.89 -4.22 24.23
C LEU A 194 2.42 -4.22 24.22
N MET A 195 3.02 -5.19 24.90
CA MET A 195 4.47 -5.39 24.98
C MET A 195 4.87 -6.70 24.31
#